data_691c1c6f3034b615e7f90ce747daa511
#
_entry.id   691c1c6f3034b615e7f90ce747daa511
#
_cell.length_a   1.000
_cell.length_b   1.000
_cell.length_c   1.000
_cell.angle_alpha   90.00
_cell.angle_beta   90.00
_cell.angle_gamma   90.00
#
_symmetry.space_group_name_H-M   'P 1'
#
loop_
_entity.id
_entity.type
_entity.pdbx_description
1 polymer ?
#
loop_
_entity_poly.entity_id
_entity_poly.type
_entity_poly.pdbx_seq_one_letter_code
_entity_poly.pdbx_strand_id
1 'polypeptide(L)'
;MQSYTAEFKITSEQTLANGTTITRETREMDALDSQGRRLTVTTTAATADRPERSFYRVYDPVARTNANWTVPGERATVMPMPPIQKPGQSGQTCWSTVAGSGSGASTVQAVVSRPEAPGGPYGVGAGGTLPVQRVETAKVEPPKEVREELGMQTFEGVQAKGTRTTRTTPVGAIGNNEPLVRTTETWRATSLGIIVHEVTDDPQTGKRTKEMTQFSSREPYAGSFQPPEGYEVVTQEMHETPCQH
;
A
#
# COMPACT_ATOMS: atom_id res chain seq x y z
N MET A 1 18.09 13.64 -4.53
CA MET A 1 16.79 13.04 -4.88
C MET A 1 16.08 14.06 -5.73
N GLN A 2 15.44 13.69 -6.82
CA GLN A 2 14.76 14.67 -7.70
C GLN A 2 13.38 14.96 -7.12
N SER A 3 13.08 16.22 -6.82
CA SER A 3 11.76 16.67 -6.38
C SER A 3 10.74 16.61 -7.52
N TYR A 4 9.49 16.35 -7.18
CA TYR A 4 8.40 16.31 -8.14
C TYR A 4 7.02 16.44 -7.48
N THR A 5 6.03 16.74 -8.29
CA THR A 5 4.61 16.55 -8.01
C THR A 5 4.00 15.82 -9.20
N ALA A 6 3.23 14.76 -8.93
CA ALA A 6 2.51 13.98 -9.94
C ALA A 6 1.05 13.83 -9.52
N GLU A 7 0.13 14.03 -10.45
CA GLU A 7 -1.30 13.82 -10.25
C GLU A 7 -1.76 12.60 -11.03
N PHE A 8 -2.67 11.84 -10.43
CA PHE A 8 -3.18 10.60 -10.99
C PHE A 8 -4.71 10.57 -10.93
N LYS A 9 -5.28 9.99 -11.96
CA LYS A 9 -6.66 9.55 -11.98
C LYS A 9 -6.70 8.04 -11.79
N ILE A 10 -7.55 7.57 -10.87
CA ILE A 10 -7.76 6.16 -10.59
C ILE A 10 -9.21 5.83 -10.88
N THR A 11 -9.46 4.96 -11.84
CA THR A 11 -10.79 4.48 -12.19
C THR A 11 -10.90 3.00 -11.86
N SER A 12 -11.99 2.62 -11.18
CA SER A 12 -12.31 1.21 -10.90
C SER A 12 -13.68 0.91 -11.48
N GLU A 13 -13.76 -0.14 -12.30
CA GLU A 13 -14.99 -0.58 -12.96
C GLU A 13 -15.27 -2.02 -12.55
N GLN A 14 -16.47 -2.26 -12.04
CA GLN A 14 -16.93 -3.60 -11.64
C GLN A 14 -18.28 -3.87 -12.28
N THR A 15 -18.39 -4.97 -13.02
CA THR A 15 -19.65 -5.44 -13.56
C THR A 15 -20.25 -6.51 -12.65
N LEU A 16 -21.48 -6.26 -12.20
CA LEU A 16 -22.22 -7.18 -11.35
C LEU A 16 -22.88 -8.28 -12.19
N ALA A 17 -23.33 -9.36 -11.55
CA ALA A 17 -23.95 -10.51 -12.20
C ALA A 17 -25.22 -10.15 -13.01
N ASN A 18 -25.92 -9.07 -12.67
CA ASN A 18 -27.08 -8.55 -13.40
C ASN A 18 -26.73 -7.63 -14.58
N GLY A 19 -25.42 -7.49 -14.90
CA GLY A 19 -24.92 -6.62 -15.98
C GLY A 19 -24.74 -5.15 -15.60
N THR A 20 -25.07 -4.75 -14.37
CA THR A 20 -24.86 -3.37 -13.92
C THR A 20 -23.36 -3.11 -13.72
N THR A 21 -22.84 -2.02 -14.30
CA THR A 21 -21.47 -1.57 -14.10
C THR A 21 -21.41 -0.48 -13.02
N ILE A 22 -20.53 -0.66 -12.05
CA ILE A 22 -20.22 0.33 -11.02
C ILE A 22 -18.87 0.93 -11.37
N THR A 23 -18.85 2.23 -11.65
CA THR A 23 -17.61 2.99 -11.88
C THR A 23 -17.34 3.90 -10.70
N ARG A 24 -16.10 3.85 -10.18
CA ARG A 24 -15.61 4.74 -9.11
C ARG A 24 -14.37 5.46 -9.59
N GLU A 25 -14.31 6.76 -9.32
CA GLU A 25 -13.15 7.59 -9.64
C GLU A 25 -12.56 8.16 -8.36
N THR A 26 -11.23 8.12 -8.27
CA THR A 26 -10.43 8.69 -7.19
C THR A 26 -9.28 9.45 -7.81
N ARG A 27 -8.93 10.61 -7.26
CA ARG A 27 -7.74 11.36 -7.64
C ARG A 27 -6.65 11.16 -6.59
N GLU A 28 -5.43 11.02 -7.03
CA GLU A 28 -4.26 10.92 -6.16
C GLU A 28 -3.22 11.95 -6.59
N MET A 29 -2.62 12.64 -5.62
CA MET A 29 -1.44 13.46 -5.83
C MET A 29 -0.29 12.88 -5.02
N ASP A 30 0.87 12.71 -5.64
CA ASP A 30 2.11 12.28 -4.99
C ASP A 30 3.17 13.36 -5.19
N ALA A 31 3.80 13.80 -4.11
CA ALA A 31 4.84 14.82 -4.14
C ALA A 31 6.05 14.38 -3.31
N LEU A 32 7.23 14.69 -3.82
CA LEU A 32 8.52 14.45 -3.18
C LEU A 32 9.33 15.74 -3.22
N ASP A 33 9.83 16.20 -2.08
CA ASP A 33 10.70 17.38 -2.03
C ASP A 33 12.20 17.00 -2.00
N SER A 34 13.05 18.03 -2.05
CA SER A 34 14.50 17.88 -2.02
C SER A 34 15.03 17.34 -0.68
N GLN A 35 14.26 17.43 0.41
CA GLN A 35 14.59 16.89 1.73
C GLN A 35 14.18 15.40 1.87
N GLY A 36 13.51 14.84 0.87
CA GLY A 36 13.02 13.47 0.88
C GLY A 36 11.68 13.31 1.60
N ARG A 37 10.98 14.42 1.93
CA ARG A 37 9.61 14.35 2.44
C ARG A 37 8.69 13.94 1.30
N ARG A 38 7.79 13.02 1.60
CA ARG A 38 6.79 12.56 0.65
C ARG A 38 5.40 12.90 1.15
N LEU A 39 4.58 13.46 0.27
CA LEU A 39 3.16 13.69 0.47
C LEU A 39 2.37 12.83 -0.51
N THR A 40 1.37 12.12 -0.01
CA THR A 40 0.34 11.48 -0.84
C THR A 40 -1.02 12.01 -0.41
N VAL A 41 -1.79 12.51 -1.37
CA VAL A 41 -3.16 12.97 -1.17
C VAL A 41 -4.10 12.10 -2.00
N THR A 42 -5.05 11.46 -1.34
CA THR A 42 -6.10 10.68 -2.01
C THR A 42 -7.42 11.40 -1.87
N THR A 43 -8.01 11.83 -2.99
CA THR A 43 -9.28 12.56 -3.04
C THR A 43 -10.38 11.66 -3.62
N THR A 44 -11.41 11.42 -2.82
CA THR A 44 -12.64 10.76 -3.25
C THR A 44 -13.66 11.83 -3.59
N ALA A 45 -14.19 11.79 -4.82
CA ALA A 45 -15.19 12.73 -5.27
C ALA A 45 -16.47 12.70 -4.44
N ALA A 46 -17.17 13.84 -4.39
CA ALA A 46 -18.48 13.91 -3.76
C ALA A 46 -19.47 12.95 -4.45
N THR A 47 -20.37 12.37 -3.66
CA THR A 47 -21.55 11.61 -4.12
C THR A 47 -22.81 12.31 -3.62
N ALA A 48 -23.99 11.82 -4.01
CA ALA A 48 -25.25 12.38 -3.52
C ALA A 48 -25.35 12.45 -1.99
N ASP A 49 -24.71 11.47 -1.30
CA ASP A 49 -24.84 11.31 0.16
C ASP A 49 -23.57 11.70 0.93
N ARG A 50 -22.46 12.03 0.24
CA ARG A 50 -21.16 12.31 0.86
C ARG A 50 -20.42 13.44 0.15
N PRO A 51 -19.88 14.42 0.91
CA PRO A 51 -19.04 15.47 0.32
C PRO A 51 -17.70 14.88 -0.16
N GLU A 52 -17.04 15.63 -1.03
CA GLU A 52 -15.65 15.34 -1.41
C GLU A 52 -14.75 15.28 -0.17
N ARG A 53 -13.86 14.33 -0.17
CA ARG A 53 -12.95 14.10 0.96
C ARG A 53 -11.55 13.79 0.47
N SER A 54 -10.56 14.50 1.02
CA SER A 54 -9.15 14.27 0.75
C SER A 54 -8.45 13.75 1.98
N PHE A 55 -7.73 12.64 1.83
CA PHE A 55 -6.88 12.05 2.87
C PHE A 55 -5.42 12.33 2.54
N TYR A 56 -4.74 12.99 3.46
CA TYR A 56 -3.35 13.39 3.38
C TYR A 56 -2.47 12.44 4.19
N ARG A 57 -1.36 12.04 3.62
CA ARG A 57 -0.33 11.27 4.30
C ARG A 57 1.03 11.88 3.98
N VAL A 58 1.78 12.22 5.02
CA VAL A 58 3.13 12.75 4.92
C VAL A 58 4.11 11.80 5.58
N TYR A 59 5.16 11.47 4.86
CA TYR A 59 6.36 10.81 5.38
C TYR A 59 7.47 11.84 5.44
N ASP A 60 7.99 12.11 6.64
CA ASP A 60 9.08 13.06 6.86
C ASP A 60 10.30 12.33 7.45
N PRO A 61 11.33 12.05 6.61
CA PRO A 61 12.54 11.38 7.06
C PRO A 61 13.44 12.28 7.92
N VAL A 62 13.31 13.61 7.83
CA VAL A 62 14.09 14.58 8.59
C VAL A 62 13.57 14.69 10.02
N ALA A 63 12.28 14.93 10.18
CA ALA A 63 11.60 14.91 11.46
C ALA A 63 11.40 13.49 12.01
N ARG A 64 11.60 12.46 11.19
CA ARG A 64 11.33 11.04 11.50
C ARG A 64 9.90 10.81 11.96
N THR A 65 8.94 11.34 11.20
CA THR A 65 7.52 11.21 11.50
C THR A 65 6.71 10.79 10.28
N ASN A 66 5.57 10.17 10.54
CA ASN A 66 4.47 10.03 9.61
C ASN A 66 3.33 10.89 10.12
N ALA A 67 2.75 11.74 9.29
CA ALA A 67 1.57 12.51 9.62
C ALA A 67 0.42 12.15 8.69
N ASN A 68 -0.80 12.21 9.21
CA ASN A 68 -2.00 12.04 8.39
C ASN A 68 -3.15 12.92 8.91
N TRP A 69 -3.97 13.37 7.98
CA TRP A 69 -5.20 14.12 8.25
C TRP A 69 -6.17 14.01 7.10
N THR A 70 -7.40 14.46 7.33
CA THR A 70 -8.46 14.46 6.32
C THR A 70 -9.00 15.87 6.15
N VAL A 71 -9.32 16.26 4.92
CA VAL A 71 -9.99 17.52 4.59
C VAL A 71 -11.33 17.19 3.90
N PRO A 72 -12.48 17.70 4.38
CA PRO A 72 -12.64 18.50 5.59
C PRO A 72 -12.34 17.70 6.86
N GLY A 73 -11.84 18.36 7.88
CA GLY A 73 -11.49 17.78 9.17
C GLY A 73 -10.91 18.85 10.11
N GLU A 74 -10.58 18.46 11.33
CA GLU A 74 -10.10 19.36 12.38
C GLU A 74 -8.88 18.79 13.12
N ARG A 75 -8.50 17.54 12.81
CA ARG A 75 -7.44 16.84 13.54
C ARG A 75 -6.42 16.23 12.57
N ALA A 76 -5.16 16.36 12.94
CA ALA A 76 -4.04 15.68 12.33
C ALA A 76 -3.36 14.76 13.35
N THR A 77 -2.96 13.57 12.91
CA THR A 77 -2.21 12.63 13.74
C THR A 77 -0.77 12.59 13.26
N VAL A 78 0.18 12.73 14.18
CA VAL A 78 1.62 12.62 13.93
C VAL A 78 2.16 11.42 14.71
N MET A 79 2.79 10.51 14.00
CA MET A 79 3.40 9.31 14.56
C MET A 79 4.92 9.36 14.36
N PRO A 80 5.73 9.25 15.42
CA PRO A 80 7.17 9.10 15.27
C PRO A 80 7.49 7.76 14.57
N MET A 81 8.61 7.70 13.86
CA MET A 81 9.11 6.47 13.27
C MET A 81 9.93 5.68 14.30
N PRO A 82 9.91 4.34 14.25
CA PRO A 82 10.78 3.52 15.09
C PRO A 82 12.25 3.92 14.94
N PRO A 83 13.04 3.85 16.01
CA PRO A 83 14.48 4.07 15.93
C PRO A 83 15.14 3.15 14.89
N ILE A 84 16.15 3.68 14.18
CA ILE A 84 16.91 2.88 13.23
C ILE A 84 17.74 1.88 14.05
N GLN A 85 17.51 0.59 13.83
CA GLN A 85 18.32 -0.46 14.45
C GLN A 85 19.76 -0.36 13.94
N LYS A 86 20.72 -0.31 14.89
CA LYS A 86 22.14 -0.29 14.54
C LYS A 86 22.55 -1.65 13.96
N PRO A 87 23.43 -1.67 12.93
CA PRO A 87 23.99 -2.92 12.42
C PRO A 87 24.64 -3.70 13.59
N GLY A 88 24.25 -4.97 13.78
CA GLY A 88 24.78 -5.84 14.82
C GLY A 88 23.88 -6.09 16.03
N GLN A 89 22.76 -5.40 16.19
CA GLN A 89 21.75 -5.78 17.19
C GLN A 89 20.87 -6.90 16.61
N SER A 90 21.11 -8.12 17.11
CA SER A 90 20.23 -9.26 16.88
C SER A 90 19.15 -9.26 17.97
N GLY A 91 17.92 -8.97 17.59
CA GLY A 91 16.74 -9.01 18.46
C GLY A 91 15.54 -8.42 17.74
N GLN A 92 14.37 -9.03 17.88
CA GLN A 92 13.12 -8.42 17.46
C GLN A 92 12.76 -7.36 18.50
N THR A 93 12.72 -6.10 18.10
CA THR A 93 12.18 -5.03 18.92
C THR A 93 10.81 -4.66 18.36
N CYS A 94 9.78 -4.82 19.17
CA CYS A 94 8.42 -4.46 18.84
C CYS A 94 8.11 -3.08 19.41
N TRP A 95 7.39 -2.29 18.62
CA TRP A 95 6.98 -0.94 18.98
C TRP A 95 5.46 -0.84 18.92
N SER A 96 4.86 -0.26 19.93
CA SER A 96 3.44 0.08 19.92
C SER A 96 3.24 1.58 20.01
N THR A 97 2.23 2.10 19.33
CA THR A 97 1.79 3.48 19.48
C THR A 97 0.55 3.50 20.36
N VAL A 98 0.53 4.35 21.38
CA VAL A 98 -0.64 4.61 22.19
C VAL A 98 -1.24 5.93 21.71
N ALA A 99 -2.51 5.90 21.27
CA ALA A 99 -3.23 7.12 21.01
C ALA A 99 -3.46 7.83 22.37
N GLY A 100 -3.07 9.09 22.47
CA GLY A 100 -3.36 9.91 23.64
C GLY A 100 -4.83 9.84 24.01
N SER A 101 -5.13 9.85 25.30
CA SER A 101 -6.40 9.56 25.97
C SER A 101 -7.64 10.23 25.33
N GLY A 102 -8.22 9.52 24.36
CA GLY A 102 -9.55 9.75 23.81
C GLY A 102 -10.17 8.38 23.63
N SER A 103 -11.41 8.20 24.06
CA SER A 103 -12.16 6.94 24.06
C SER A 103 -12.16 6.27 22.67
N GLY A 104 -11.29 5.29 22.48
CA GLY A 104 -11.12 4.55 21.23
C GLY A 104 -9.66 4.20 20.94
N ALA A 105 -8.93 3.65 21.92
CA ALA A 105 -7.53 3.24 21.72
C ALA A 105 -7.44 2.07 20.74
N SER A 106 -7.03 2.35 19.51
CA SER A 106 -6.58 1.34 18.55
C SER A 106 -5.08 1.16 18.68
N THR A 107 -4.65 0.00 19.15
CA THR A 107 -3.22 -0.36 19.20
C THR A 107 -2.82 -0.88 17.82
N VAL A 108 -1.95 -0.15 17.12
CA VAL A 108 -1.32 -0.64 15.89
C VAL A 108 0.06 -1.18 16.25
N GLN A 109 0.22 -2.49 16.15
CA GLN A 109 1.53 -3.13 16.32
C GLN A 109 2.26 -3.16 14.97
N ALA A 110 3.40 -2.50 14.90
CA ALA A 110 4.32 -2.65 13.79
C ALA A 110 5.37 -3.70 14.16
N VAL A 111 5.29 -4.86 13.53
CA VAL A 111 6.31 -5.92 13.66
C VAL A 111 7.34 -5.71 12.55
N VAL A 112 8.55 -5.35 12.91
CA VAL A 112 9.68 -5.32 11.96
C VAL A 112 10.35 -6.68 12.02
N SER A 113 9.96 -7.59 11.10
CA SER A 113 10.57 -8.89 10.96
C SER A 113 11.77 -8.82 10.00
N ARG A 114 12.92 -9.27 10.43
CA ARG A 114 14.06 -9.56 9.56
C ARG A 114 13.91 -11.00 9.06
N PRO A 115 14.14 -11.32 7.78
CA PRO A 115 14.10 -12.69 7.31
C PRO A 115 15.20 -13.51 7.99
N GLU A 116 14.79 -14.56 8.70
CA GLU A 116 15.67 -15.53 9.34
C GLU A 116 16.23 -16.48 8.28
N ALA A 117 17.53 -16.76 8.37
CA ALA A 117 18.20 -17.73 7.51
C ALA A 117 17.70 -19.17 7.85
N PRO A 118 17.52 -20.05 6.86
CA PRO A 118 17.04 -21.41 7.12
C PRO A 118 18.12 -22.28 7.73
N GLY A 119 17.87 -22.84 8.92
CA GLY A 119 18.71 -23.90 9.45
C GLY A 119 18.69 -24.05 10.98
N GLY A 120 17.81 -24.92 11.47
CA GLY A 120 17.90 -25.49 12.81
C GLY A 120 16.90 -26.63 12.99
N PRO A 121 17.31 -27.80 13.57
CA PRO A 121 16.48 -29.01 13.59
C PRO A 121 15.41 -28.93 14.68
N TYR A 122 14.17 -29.20 14.32
CA TYR A 122 13.05 -29.32 15.24
C TYR A 122 13.15 -30.57 16.08
N GLY A 123 13.18 -30.41 17.41
CA GLY A 123 13.04 -31.47 18.38
C GLY A 123 11.60 -32.00 18.39
N VAL A 124 11.43 -33.30 18.18
CA VAL A 124 10.16 -34.03 18.22
C VAL A 124 9.79 -34.32 19.66
N GLY A 125 8.77 -33.65 20.21
CA GLY A 125 8.11 -34.06 21.46
C GLY A 125 7.10 -35.17 21.18
N ALA A 126 7.30 -36.34 21.82
CA ALA A 126 6.38 -37.45 21.75
C ALA A 126 5.12 -37.18 22.59
N GLY A 127 3.95 -37.28 21.98
CA GLY A 127 2.66 -37.21 22.70
C GLY A 127 1.47 -37.60 21.81
N GLY A 128 0.93 -38.81 21.94
CA GLY A 128 -0.44 -39.22 21.73
C GLY A 128 -0.96 -39.20 20.28
N THR A 129 -0.89 -40.32 19.56
CA THR A 129 -1.55 -40.58 18.30
C THR A 129 -3.06 -40.81 18.46
N LEU A 130 -3.85 -39.81 18.06
CA LEU A 130 -5.22 -40.08 17.58
C LEU A 130 -5.13 -40.35 16.07
N PRO A 131 -5.91 -41.29 15.51
CA PRO A 131 -5.90 -41.54 14.09
C PRO A 131 -6.58 -40.37 13.37
N VAL A 132 -5.80 -39.42 12.90
CA VAL A 132 -6.27 -38.41 11.97
C VAL A 132 -6.46 -39.12 10.64
N GLN A 133 -7.71 -39.31 10.22
CA GLN A 133 -8.00 -39.66 8.84
C GLN A 133 -7.38 -38.57 7.97
N ARG A 134 -6.34 -38.96 7.23
CA ARG A 134 -5.71 -38.10 6.25
C ARG A 134 -6.71 -37.86 5.14
N VAL A 135 -7.43 -36.77 5.21
CA VAL A 135 -8.17 -36.27 4.05
C VAL A 135 -7.10 -35.98 3.00
N GLU A 136 -7.04 -36.78 1.93
CA GLU A 136 -6.24 -36.45 0.76
C GLU A 136 -6.80 -35.14 0.20
N THR A 137 -6.20 -34.02 0.62
CA THR A 137 -6.45 -32.75 -0.05
C THR A 137 -5.96 -32.90 -1.47
N ALA A 138 -6.87 -32.86 -2.43
CA ALA A 138 -6.54 -32.83 -3.84
C ALA A 138 -5.40 -31.82 -4.04
N LYS A 139 -4.32 -32.29 -4.68
CA LYS A 139 -3.12 -31.48 -4.90
C LYS A 139 -3.46 -30.37 -5.90
N VAL A 140 -3.94 -29.25 -5.37
CA VAL A 140 -4.26 -28.09 -6.19
C VAL A 140 -2.94 -27.50 -6.69
N GLU A 141 -2.82 -27.34 -8.01
CA GLU A 141 -1.64 -26.72 -8.60
C GLU A 141 -1.49 -25.28 -8.10
N PRO A 142 -0.24 -24.81 -7.83
CA PRO A 142 -0.02 -23.43 -7.46
C PRO A 142 -0.36 -22.49 -8.63
N PRO A 143 -0.76 -21.24 -8.35
CA PRO A 143 -0.98 -20.24 -9.39
C PRO A 143 0.26 -20.07 -10.27
N LYS A 144 0.05 -20.01 -11.58
CA LYS A 144 1.10 -19.76 -12.57
C LYS A 144 1.21 -18.26 -12.84
N GLU A 145 2.42 -17.74 -12.81
CA GLU A 145 2.71 -16.35 -13.14
C GLU A 145 3.63 -16.28 -14.36
N VAL A 146 3.28 -15.42 -15.31
CA VAL A 146 4.07 -15.12 -16.51
C VAL A 146 4.31 -13.61 -16.54
N ARG A 147 5.55 -13.21 -16.79
CA ARG A 147 5.95 -11.81 -16.88
C ARG A 147 6.49 -11.51 -18.28
N GLU A 148 6.06 -10.39 -18.84
CA GLU A 148 6.41 -9.90 -20.16
C GLU A 148 6.92 -8.46 -20.07
N GLU A 149 7.99 -8.13 -20.76
CA GLU A 149 8.52 -6.77 -20.89
C GLU A 149 7.81 -6.06 -22.06
N LEU A 150 7.24 -4.89 -21.81
CA LEU A 150 6.47 -4.12 -22.81
C LEU A 150 7.31 -3.02 -23.48
N GLY A 151 8.60 -2.87 -23.09
CA GLY A 151 9.47 -1.84 -23.63
C GLY A 151 9.33 -0.50 -22.91
N MET A 152 9.54 0.59 -23.64
CA MET A 152 9.56 1.96 -23.13
C MET A 152 8.41 2.77 -23.71
N GLN A 153 7.78 3.60 -22.88
CA GLN A 153 6.75 4.55 -23.28
C GLN A 153 6.88 5.84 -22.48
N THR A 154 6.35 6.96 -23.02
CA THR A 154 6.36 8.25 -22.34
C THR A 154 4.95 8.61 -21.89
N PHE A 155 4.81 9.01 -20.62
CA PHE A 155 3.57 9.49 -19.99
C PHE A 155 3.83 10.87 -19.42
N GLU A 156 3.04 11.87 -19.81
CA GLU A 156 3.19 13.28 -19.37
C GLU A 156 4.66 13.77 -19.39
N GLY A 157 5.41 13.41 -20.44
CA GLY A 157 6.83 13.75 -20.58
C GLY A 157 7.80 12.89 -19.79
N VAL A 158 7.34 11.91 -19.01
CA VAL A 158 8.16 11.02 -18.19
C VAL A 158 8.33 9.67 -18.89
N GLN A 159 9.57 9.24 -19.10
CA GLN A 159 9.88 7.93 -19.66
C GLN A 159 9.66 6.82 -18.63
N ALA A 160 8.95 5.79 -19.02
CA ALA A 160 8.63 4.64 -18.20
C ALA A 160 8.91 3.32 -18.92
N LYS A 161 9.30 2.31 -18.14
CA LYS A 161 9.45 0.92 -18.58
C LYS A 161 8.20 0.14 -18.21
N GLY A 162 7.64 -0.58 -19.19
CA GLY A 162 6.43 -1.38 -19.04
C GLY A 162 6.71 -2.84 -18.74
N THR A 163 5.87 -3.43 -17.93
CA THR A 163 5.86 -4.86 -17.62
C THR A 163 4.41 -5.33 -17.52
N ARG A 164 4.07 -6.46 -18.15
CA ARG A 164 2.79 -7.15 -17.95
C ARG A 164 3.02 -8.42 -17.15
N THR A 165 2.23 -8.62 -16.11
CA THR A 165 2.20 -9.83 -15.31
C THR A 165 0.84 -10.48 -15.49
N THR A 166 0.83 -11.74 -15.93
CA THR A 166 -0.39 -12.57 -16.05
C THR A 166 -0.33 -13.66 -15.01
N ARG A 167 -1.31 -13.68 -14.10
CA ARG A 167 -1.44 -14.71 -13.05
C ARG A 167 -2.69 -15.55 -13.32
N THR A 168 -2.49 -16.85 -13.49
CA THR A 168 -3.57 -17.83 -13.67
C THR A 168 -3.74 -18.64 -12.39
N THR A 169 -4.90 -18.52 -11.76
CA THR A 169 -5.34 -19.35 -10.64
C THR A 169 -6.06 -20.57 -11.19
N PRO A 170 -5.55 -21.80 -10.93
CA PRO A 170 -6.14 -23.03 -11.49
C PRO A 170 -7.55 -23.30 -10.97
N VAL A 171 -8.27 -24.17 -11.67
CA VAL A 171 -9.58 -24.65 -11.23
C VAL A 171 -9.48 -25.29 -9.85
N GLY A 172 -10.45 -24.99 -8.98
CA GLY A 172 -10.56 -25.54 -7.64
C GLY A 172 -9.63 -24.92 -6.60
N ALA A 173 -8.66 -24.04 -6.98
CA ALA A 173 -7.70 -23.45 -6.05
C ALA A 173 -8.34 -22.59 -4.96
N ILE A 174 -9.45 -21.93 -5.29
CA ILE A 174 -10.24 -21.09 -4.36
C ILE A 174 -11.74 -21.42 -4.45
N GLY A 175 -12.09 -22.64 -4.95
CA GLY A 175 -13.47 -23.07 -5.20
C GLY A 175 -14.02 -22.67 -6.55
N ASN A 176 -13.18 -22.14 -7.45
CA ASN A 176 -13.53 -21.74 -8.81
C ASN A 176 -13.70 -22.95 -9.72
N ASN A 177 -14.71 -22.93 -10.61
CA ASN A 177 -15.00 -23.97 -11.60
C ASN A 177 -14.26 -23.78 -12.94
N GLU A 178 -13.67 -22.58 -13.14
CA GLU A 178 -12.85 -22.25 -14.31
C GLU A 178 -11.57 -21.54 -13.86
N PRO A 179 -10.48 -21.57 -14.66
CA PRO A 179 -9.27 -20.82 -14.33
C PRO A 179 -9.58 -19.32 -14.26
N LEU A 180 -9.02 -18.63 -13.25
CA LEU A 180 -9.13 -17.18 -13.14
C LEU A 180 -7.83 -16.55 -13.61
N VAL A 181 -7.91 -15.70 -14.62
CA VAL A 181 -6.77 -15.01 -15.21
C VAL A 181 -6.82 -13.54 -14.81
N ARG A 182 -5.84 -13.10 -14.01
CA ARG A 182 -5.62 -11.71 -13.68
C ARG A 182 -4.43 -11.18 -14.47
N THR A 183 -4.59 -10.03 -15.11
CA THR A 183 -3.50 -9.30 -15.76
C THR A 183 -3.22 -8.00 -15.04
N THR A 184 -1.93 -7.67 -14.90
CA THR A 184 -1.49 -6.38 -14.39
C THR A 184 -0.43 -5.83 -15.32
N GLU A 185 -0.70 -4.68 -15.92
CA GLU A 185 0.24 -3.94 -16.73
C GLU A 185 0.71 -2.73 -15.93
N THR A 186 2.03 -2.61 -15.73
CA THR A 186 2.64 -1.57 -14.89
C THR A 186 3.71 -0.84 -15.68
N TRP A 187 3.61 0.48 -15.75
CA TRP A 187 4.62 1.36 -16.32
C TRP A 187 5.28 2.18 -15.22
N ARG A 188 6.56 1.94 -15.03
CA ARG A 188 7.34 2.57 -13.96
C ARG A 188 8.32 3.59 -14.55
N ALA A 189 8.27 4.82 -14.05
CA ALA A 189 9.20 5.88 -14.40
C ALA A 189 10.64 5.46 -14.08
N THR A 190 11.53 5.54 -15.06
CA THR A 190 12.93 5.08 -14.91
C THR A 190 13.75 5.99 -14.00
N SER A 191 13.47 7.30 -14.01
CA SER A 191 14.18 8.31 -13.21
C SER A 191 13.63 8.51 -11.81
N LEU A 192 12.32 8.28 -11.61
CA LEU A 192 11.60 8.60 -10.37
C LEU A 192 11.25 7.35 -9.55
N GLY A 193 11.25 6.17 -10.18
CA GLY A 193 10.86 4.91 -9.54
C GLY A 193 9.37 4.77 -9.21
N ILE A 194 8.53 5.75 -9.58
CA ILE A 194 7.07 5.72 -9.34
C ILE A 194 6.34 5.02 -10.48
N ILE A 195 5.16 4.49 -10.20
CA ILE A 195 4.25 3.95 -11.22
C ILE A 195 3.48 5.11 -11.82
N VAL A 196 3.63 5.31 -13.14
CA VAL A 196 2.98 6.39 -13.90
C VAL A 196 1.71 5.92 -14.61
N HIS A 197 1.63 4.63 -14.91
CA HIS A 197 0.42 4.02 -15.46
C HIS A 197 0.33 2.57 -14.99
N GLU A 198 -0.86 2.15 -14.59
CA GLU A 198 -1.14 0.77 -14.18
C GLU A 198 -2.56 0.38 -14.59
N VAL A 199 -2.70 -0.77 -15.22
CA VAL A 199 -4.00 -1.39 -15.50
C VAL A 199 -4.01 -2.77 -14.88
N THR A 200 -4.96 -3.02 -14.01
CA THR A 200 -5.24 -4.37 -13.49
C THR A 200 -6.61 -4.79 -14.00
N ASP A 201 -6.68 -5.97 -14.61
CA ASP A 201 -7.92 -6.63 -14.99
C ASP A 201 -8.02 -7.94 -14.21
N ASP A 202 -9.01 -8.03 -13.35
CA ASP A 202 -9.18 -9.12 -12.40
C ASP A 202 -10.65 -9.59 -12.47
N PRO A 203 -10.93 -10.84 -12.83
CA PRO A 203 -12.28 -11.36 -12.95
C PRO A 203 -13.08 -11.32 -11.64
N GLN A 204 -12.42 -11.21 -10.49
CA GLN A 204 -13.08 -11.13 -9.18
C GLN A 204 -13.44 -9.71 -8.75
N THR A 205 -12.61 -8.73 -9.11
CA THR A 205 -12.76 -7.34 -8.63
C THR A 205 -13.05 -6.33 -9.74
N GLY A 206 -12.93 -6.75 -11.00
CA GLY A 206 -13.10 -5.91 -12.17
C GLY A 206 -11.80 -5.22 -12.60
N LYS A 207 -11.94 -4.17 -13.39
CA LYS A 207 -10.82 -3.44 -13.97
C LYS A 207 -10.49 -2.20 -13.15
N ARG A 208 -9.20 -2.01 -12.86
CA ARG A 208 -8.68 -0.81 -12.21
C ARG A 208 -7.59 -0.18 -13.08
N THR A 209 -7.73 1.11 -13.34
CA THR A 209 -6.74 1.90 -14.09
C THR A 209 -6.24 3.03 -13.21
N LYS A 210 -4.92 3.17 -13.09
CA LYS A 210 -4.24 4.35 -12.54
C LYS A 210 -3.44 4.98 -13.65
N GLU A 211 -3.68 6.26 -13.93
CA GLU A 211 -2.98 7.00 -14.97
C GLU A 211 -2.47 8.33 -14.43
N MET A 212 -1.24 8.69 -14.75
CA MET A 212 -0.69 10.00 -14.46
C MET A 212 -1.31 11.02 -15.41
N THR A 213 -1.88 12.09 -14.86
CA THR A 213 -2.56 13.15 -15.60
C THR A 213 -1.79 14.45 -15.66
N GLN A 214 -0.89 14.66 -14.68
CA GLN A 214 0.00 15.81 -14.63
C GLN A 214 1.32 15.43 -13.97
N PHE A 215 2.41 16.07 -14.43
CA PHE A 215 3.72 15.94 -13.84
C PHE A 215 4.44 17.29 -13.80
N SER A 216 5.11 17.57 -12.68
CA SER A 216 5.98 18.73 -12.50
C SER A 216 7.25 18.32 -11.75
N SER A 217 8.41 18.71 -12.27
CA SER A 217 9.71 18.54 -11.61
C SER A 217 10.10 19.71 -10.71
N ARG A 218 9.17 20.65 -10.46
CA ARG A 218 9.40 21.77 -9.55
C ARG A 218 9.36 21.29 -8.11
N GLU A 219 10.10 22.00 -7.25
CA GLU A 219 10.03 21.79 -5.80
C GLU A 219 8.61 22.04 -5.29
N PRO A 220 7.99 21.05 -4.59
CA PRO A 220 6.68 21.25 -4.00
C PRO A 220 6.69 22.34 -2.93
N TYR A 221 5.56 23.02 -2.74
CA TYR A 221 5.44 24.02 -1.69
C TYR A 221 5.62 23.37 -0.30
N ALA A 222 6.54 23.89 0.49
CA ALA A 222 6.91 23.29 1.78
C ALA A 222 5.74 23.17 2.76
N GLY A 223 4.79 24.09 2.72
CA GLY A 223 3.57 24.06 3.54
C GLY A 223 2.61 22.92 3.21
N SER A 224 2.73 22.31 2.02
CA SER A 224 1.90 21.16 1.64
C SER A 224 2.15 19.91 2.49
N PHE A 225 3.32 19.85 3.15
CA PHE A 225 3.70 18.73 4.02
C PHE A 225 3.25 18.93 5.49
N GLN A 226 2.43 19.94 5.76
CA GLN A 226 1.94 20.26 7.10
C GLN A 226 0.41 20.23 7.11
N PRO A 227 -0.21 19.89 8.26
CA PRO A 227 -1.65 20.06 8.44
C PRO A 227 -2.08 21.51 8.21
N PRO A 228 -3.31 21.73 7.74
CA PRO A 228 -3.86 23.09 7.64
C PRO A 228 -3.84 23.82 8.96
N GLU A 229 -3.73 25.15 8.90
CA GLU A 229 -3.84 26.01 10.07
C GLU A 229 -5.17 25.78 10.81
N GLY A 230 -5.12 25.74 12.14
CA GLY A 230 -6.29 25.48 12.99
C GLY A 230 -6.56 24.00 13.29
N TYR A 231 -5.81 23.08 12.69
CA TYR A 231 -5.95 21.66 13.04
C TYR A 231 -5.36 21.36 14.42
N GLU A 232 -6.08 20.57 15.22
CA GLU A 232 -5.54 19.94 16.43
C GLU A 232 -4.51 18.89 16.03
N VAL A 233 -3.23 19.11 16.35
CA VAL A 233 -2.15 18.15 16.07
C VAL A 233 -1.99 17.22 17.26
N VAL A 234 -2.35 15.95 17.10
CA VAL A 234 -2.18 14.90 18.10
C VAL A 234 -0.93 14.09 17.77
N THR A 235 0.09 14.22 18.61
CA THR A 235 1.30 13.39 18.49
C THR A 235 1.09 12.09 19.27
N GLN A 236 1.29 10.96 18.61
CA GLN A 236 1.29 9.66 19.26
C GLN A 236 2.66 9.40 19.89
N GLU A 237 2.67 8.84 21.08
CA GLU A 237 3.91 8.35 21.70
C GLU A 237 4.18 6.91 21.27
N MET A 238 5.45 6.59 21.07
CA MET A 238 5.90 5.25 20.71
C MET A 238 6.57 4.62 21.92
N HIS A 239 6.10 3.46 22.30
CA HIS A 239 6.68 2.68 23.41
C HIS A 239 7.26 1.38 22.88
N GLU A 240 8.44 1.03 23.40
CA GLU A 240 9.00 -0.29 23.18
C GLU A 240 8.19 -1.33 23.96
N THR A 241 7.76 -2.39 23.28
CA THR A 241 6.96 -3.46 23.89
C THR A 241 7.61 -4.81 23.63
N PRO A 242 7.47 -5.77 24.56
CA PRO A 242 7.88 -7.14 24.29
C PRO A 242 7.16 -7.70 23.07
N CYS A 243 7.90 -8.34 22.16
CA CYS A 243 7.28 -9.02 21.03
C CYS A 243 6.46 -10.21 21.57
N GLN A 244 5.15 -10.20 21.33
CA GLN A 244 4.29 -11.36 21.58
C GLN A 244 4.46 -12.35 20.44
N HIS A 245 4.83 -13.57 20.78
CA HIS A 245 5.00 -14.71 19.86
C HIS A 245 3.67 -15.43 19.64
#